data_6f456c7e259934c5247e03ba5a76abbb
#
_entry.id   6f456c7e259934c5247e03ba5a76abbb
#
_cell.length_a   1.000
_cell.length_b   1.000
_cell.length_c   1.000
_cell.angle_alpha   90.00
_cell.angle_beta   90.00
_cell.angle_gamma   90.00
#
_symmetry.space_group_name_H-M   'P 1'
#
loop_
_entity.id
_entity.type
_entity.pdbx_description
1 polymer ?
#
loop_
_entity_poly.entity_id
_entity_poly.type
_entity_poly.pdbx_seq_one_letter_code
_entity_poly.pdbx_strand_id
1 'polypeptide(L)'
;AEMNRLALGCVGVKRTTGQHPGGLVVIPQDKDVTDFCPVQHPADDPNSDIITTHFEYHCMEANLLKLDELGHDDPTMIKQLESITGVNARQIPLDDPETMGIFCSAAPLGLTDDDPIVGKTGTIGIPEFGTGFTRQMLVDTQPKGFDILVRLSGFSHGTDVWLGNAKDLIMSGT
;
A
#
# COMPACT_ATOMS: atom_id res chain seq x y z
N ALA A 1 17.62 -32.74 0.83
CA ALA A 1 18.79 -32.27 0.06
C ALA A 1 18.37 -31.81 -1.36
N GLU A 2 17.64 -32.64 -2.13
CA GLU A 2 17.27 -32.34 -3.53
C GLU A 2 16.34 -31.14 -3.67
N MET A 3 15.31 -31.01 -2.85
CA MET A 3 14.44 -29.82 -2.85
C MET A 3 15.22 -28.53 -2.61
N ASN A 4 16.17 -28.54 -1.68
CA ASN A 4 17.01 -27.36 -1.43
C ASN A 4 17.89 -27.02 -2.63
N ARG A 5 18.43 -28.02 -3.32
CA ARG A 5 19.22 -27.83 -4.53
C ARG A 5 18.38 -27.20 -5.64
N LEU A 6 17.16 -27.70 -5.88
CA LEU A 6 16.23 -27.14 -6.86
C LEU A 6 15.79 -25.74 -6.50
N ALA A 7 15.45 -25.48 -5.23
CA ALA A 7 15.08 -24.16 -4.76
C ALA A 7 16.21 -23.13 -4.94
N LEU A 8 17.45 -23.50 -4.62
CA LEU A 8 18.62 -22.65 -4.85
C LEU A 8 18.84 -22.36 -6.34
N GLY A 9 18.56 -23.32 -7.22
CA GLY A 9 18.63 -23.13 -8.67
C GLY A 9 17.56 -22.18 -9.24
N CYS A 10 16.48 -21.94 -8.49
CA CYS A 10 15.43 -20.99 -8.87
C CYS A 10 15.67 -19.57 -8.35
N VAL A 11 16.65 -19.36 -7.46
CA VAL A 11 16.98 -18.04 -6.93
C VAL A 11 17.56 -17.17 -8.04
N GLY A 12 17.04 -15.96 -8.18
CA GLY A 12 17.45 -15.01 -9.20
C GLY A 12 16.83 -15.24 -10.59
N VAL A 13 16.01 -16.29 -10.75
CA VAL A 13 15.27 -16.53 -11.98
C VAL A 13 13.99 -15.67 -11.99
N LYS A 14 13.76 -14.95 -13.08
CA LYS A 14 12.55 -14.14 -13.27
C LYS A 14 11.30 -15.03 -13.26
N ARG A 15 10.35 -14.71 -12.38
CA ARG A 15 9.10 -15.44 -12.25
C ARG A 15 8.00 -14.89 -13.16
N THR A 16 7.87 -13.56 -13.20
CA THR A 16 6.81 -12.87 -13.94
C THR A 16 7.25 -11.46 -14.26
N THR A 17 6.47 -10.77 -15.08
CA THR A 17 6.62 -9.36 -15.39
C THR A 17 5.41 -8.61 -14.91
N GLY A 18 5.60 -7.36 -14.51
CA GLY A 18 4.53 -6.46 -14.10
C GLY A 18 4.87 -5.03 -14.47
N GLN A 19 3.87 -4.18 -14.37
CA GLN A 19 4.01 -2.75 -14.56
C GLN A 19 3.96 -2.07 -13.19
N HIS A 20 4.91 -1.17 -12.92
CA HIS A 20 4.78 -0.24 -11.80
C HIS A 20 3.68 0.80 -12.13
N PRO A 21 2.69 1.03 -11.27
CA PRO A 21 1.51 1.83 -11.60
C PRO A 21 1.80 3.32 -11.79
N GLY A 22 2.88 3.86 -11.24
CA GLY A 22 3.21 5.28 -11.28
C GLY A 22 4.66 5.58 -11.67
N GLY A 23 5.47 4.58 -11.94
CA GLY A 23 6.88 4.76 -12.30
C GLY A 23 7.08 5.01 -13.79
N LEU A 24 7.73 6.14 -14.13
CA LEU A 24 8.13 6.49 -15.48
C LEU A 24 9.65 6.63 -15.55
N VAL A 25 10.30 5.87 -16.43
CA VAL A 25 11.73 6.01 -16.66
C VAL A 25 11.97 7.12 -17.69
N VAL A 26 12.81 8.08 -17.33
CA VAL A 26 13.15 9.21 -18.20
C VAL A 26 14.33 8.82 -19.08
N ILE A 27 14.11 8.85 -20.39
CA ILE A 27 15.15 8.58 -21.38
C ILE A 27 15.69 9.92 -21.90
N PRO A 28 17.03 10.12 -22.01
CA PRO A 28 17.61 11.30 -22.65
C PRO A 28 17.09 11.50 -24.07
N GLN A 29 16.87 12.74 -24.47
CA GLN A 29 16.22 13.08 -25.73
C GLN A 29 16.99 12.60 -26.98
N ASP A 30 18.30 12.42 -26.86
CA ASP A 30 19.21 11.96 -27.91
C ASP A 30 19.43 10.44 -27.91
N LYS A 31 18.69 9.70 -27.08
CA LYS A 31 18.83 8.25 -26.88
C LYS A 31 17.50 7.53 -27.06
N ASP A 32 17.59 6.24 -27.34
CA ASP A 32 16.46 5.33 -27.30
C ASP A 32 16.51 4.45 -26.04
N VAL A 33 15.35 4.03 -25.56
CA VAL A 33 15.28 3.13 -24.40
C VAL A 33 16.04 1.83 -24.59
N THR A 34 16.12 1.35 -25.84
CA THR A 34 16.83 0.13 -26.22
C THR A 34 18.35 0.27 -26.15
N ASP A 35 18.89 1.48 -26.04
CA ASP A 35 20.30 1.71 -25.74
C ASP A 35 20.66 1.30 -24.30
N PHE A 36 19.66 1.22 -23.41
CA PHE A 36 19.85 0.93 -22.00
C PHE A 36 19.33 -0.47 -21.59
N CYS A 37 18.19 -0.88 -22.13
CA CYS A 37 17.61 -2.18 -21.81
C CYS A 37 16.63 -2.65 -22.88
N PRO A 38 16.38 -3.95 -22.99
CA PRO A 38 15.27 -4.48 -23.76
C PRO A 38 13.93 -3.99 -23.18
N VAL A 39 12.93 -3.87 -24.03
CA VAL A 39 11.56 -3.51 -23.65
C VAL A 39 10.61 -4.69 -23.88
N GLN A 40 9.46 -4.63 -23.21
CA GLN A 40 8.42 -5.67 -23.29
C GLN A 40 7.04 -5.08 -23.06
N HIS A 41 6.00 -5.83 -23.43
CA HIS A 41 4.65 -5.59 -22.96
C HIS A 41 4.45 -6.26 -21.59
N PRO A 42 3.85 -5.59 -20.58
CA PRO A 42 3.64 -6.17 -19.27
C PRO A 42 2.71 -7.40 -19.36
N ALA A 43 2.98 -8.41 -18.55
CA ALA A 43 2.26 -9.68 -18.51
C ALA A 43 2.21 -10.43 -19.86
N ASP A 44 3.17 -10.17 -20.75
CA ASP A 44 3.25 -10.75 -22.10
C ASP A 44 1.97 -10.51 -22.95
N ASP A 45 1.23 -9.41 -22.69
CA ASP A 45 0.05 -9.04 -23.44
C ASP A 45 0.42 -8.21 -24.68
N PRO A 46 0.38 -8.80 -25.89
CA PRO A 46 0.77 -8.11 -27.12
C PRO A 46 -0.23 -7.02 -27.54
N ASN A 47 -1.43 -6.98 -26.94
CA ASN A 47 -2.43 -5.96 -27.23
C ASN A 47 -2.33 -4.73 -26.30
N SER A 48 -1.42 -4.75 -25.34
CA SER A 48 -1.18 -3.62 -24.48
C SER A 48 -0.43 -2.52 -25.23
N ASP A 49 -0.93 -1.27 -25.14
CA ASP A 49 -0.22 -0.08 -25.62
C ASP A 49 0.94 0.32 -24.69
N ILE A 50 1.05 -0.33 -23.54
CA ILE A 50 2.05 -0.02 -22.52
C ILE A 50 3.33 -0.81 -22.84
N ILE A 51 4.45 -0.09 -22.78
CA ILE A 51 5.80 -0.66 -22.92
C ILE A 51 6.51 -0.45 -21.59
N THR A 52 7.11 -1.52 -21.06
CA THR A 52 7.93 -1.49 -19.85
C THR A 52 9.36 -1.90 -20.15
N THR A 53 10.26 -1.51 -19.27
CA THR A 53 11.63 -2.04 -19.28
C THR A 53 11.61 -3.53 -18.94
N HIS A 54 12.45 -4.31 -19.59
CA HIS A 54 12.61 -5.73 -19.25
C HIS A 54 13.44 -5.91 -17.98
N PHE A 55 14.44 -5.06 -17.78
CA PHE A 55 15.25 -5.07 -16.56
C PHE A 55 14.48 -4.47 -15.40
N GLU A 56 14.75 -4.97 -14.22
CA GLU A 56 14.31 -4.37 -12.97
C GLU A 56 15.05 -3.03 -12.78
N TYR A 57 14.33 -2.00 -12.29
CA TYR A 57 14.85 -0.62 -12.28
C TYR A 57 16.16 -0.47 -11.49
N HIS A 58 16.32 -1.15 -10.35
CA HIS A 58 17.53 -1.04 -9.54
C HIS A 58 18.80 -1.47 -10.27
N CYS A 59 18.68 -2.29 -11.32
CA CYS A 59 19.80 -2.63 -12.19
C CYS A 59 20.24 -1.46 -13.10
N MET A 60 19.40 -0.44 -13.26
CA MET A 60 19.59 0.69 -14.18
C MET A 60 19.59 2.06 -13.49
N GLU A 61 19.32 2.13 -12.20
CA GLU A 61 19.15 3.39 -11.47
C GLU A 61 20.38 4.31 -11.52
N ALA A 62 21.57 3.76 -11.74
CA ALA A 62 22.78 4.53 -11.92
C ALA A 62 22.82 5.30 -13.25
N ASN A 63 22.04 4.88 -14.24
CA ASN A 63 22.07 5.40 -15.61
C ASN A 63 20.81 6.17 -16.01
N LEU A 64 19.67 5.86 -15.41
CA LEU A 64 18.37 6.41 -15.78
C LEU A 64 17.62 6.91 -14.55
N LEU A 65 16.96 8.06 -14.69
CA LEU A 65 16.07 8.60 -13.67
C LEU A 65 14.69 7.95 -13.81
N LYS A 66 14.11 7.54 -12.68
CA LYS A 66 12.71 7.18 -12.57
C LYS A 66 11.94 8.30 -11.86
N LEU A 67 10.83 8.71 -12.42
CA LEU A 67 9.84 9.54 -11.76
C LEU A 67 8.72 8.64 -11.26
N ASP A 68 8.38 8.75 -10.00
CA ASP A 68 7.23 8.08 -9.41
C ASP A 68 6.08 9.10 -9.30
N GLU A 69 5.11 8.99 -10.20
CA GLU A 69 3.94 9.86 -10.25
C GLU A 69 2.71 9.06 -9.83
N LEU A 70 2.42 9.09 -8.55
CA LEU A 70 1.28 8.40 -7.95
C LEU A 70 0.22 9.42 -7.59
N GLY A 71 -0.94 9.34 -8.26
CA GLY A 71 -2.11 10.12 -7.93
C GLY A 71 -2.61 9.74 -6.53
N HIS A 72 -2.96 10.74 -5.72
CA HIS A 72 -3.46 10.55 -4.37
C HIS A 72 -4.68 11.44 -4.14
N ASP A 73 -5.81 10.85 -3.76
CA ASP A 73 -7.07 11.58 -3.57
C ASP A 73 -7.14 12.30 -2.22
N ASP A 74 -6.37 11.86 -1.23
CA ASP A 74 -6.46 12.34 0.15
C ASP A 74 -6.22 13.86 0.28
N PRO A 75 -5.23 14.49 -0.38
CA PRO A 75 -5.06 15.93 -0.30
C PRO A 75 -6.29 16.71 -0.80
N THR A 76 -6.94 16.20 -1.86
CA THR A 76 -8.17 16.79 -2.40
C THR A 76 -9.32 16.65 -1.41
N MET A 77 -9.49 15.48 -0.80
CA MET A 77 -10.51 15.23 0.21
C MET A 77 -10.32 16.10 1.45
N ILE A 78 -9.09 16.19 1.96
CA ILE A 78 -8.75 17.06 3.09
C ILE A 78 -9.09 18.49 2.76
N LYS A 79 -8.70 19.00 1.59
CA LYS A 79 -9.00 20.37 1.15
C LYS A 79 -10.50 20.64 1.07
N GLN A 80 -11.26 19.68 0.58
CA GLN A 80 -12.72 19.78 0.51
C GLN A 80 -13.34 19.84 1.91
N LEU A 81 -12.89 18.98 2.83
CA LEU A 81 -13.34 18.96 4.21
C LEU A 81 -13.00 20.26 4.94
N GLU A 82 -11.80 20.81 4.76
CA GLU A 82 -11.44 22.13 5.28
C GLU A 82 -12.41 23.23 4.77
N SER A 83 -12.78 23.18 3.49
CA SER A 83 -13.69 24.15 2.91
C SER A 83 -15.11 24.07 3.45
N ILE A 84 -15.58 22.86 3.75
CA ILE A 84 -16.93 22.62 4.30
C ILE A 84 -17.01 22.95 5.79
N THR A 85 -16.01 22.55 6.56
CA THR A 85 -16.01 22.63 8.03
C THR A 85 -15.39 23.91 8.57
N GLY A 86 -14.55 24.59 7.80
CA GLY A 86 -13.74 25.71 8.26
C GLY A 86 -12.59 25.30 9.19
N VAL A 87 -12.37 23.99 9.39
CA VAL A 87 -11.33 23.46 10.29
C VAL A 87 -10.04 23.24 9.51
N ASN A 88 -8.93 23.74 10.02
CA ASN A 88 -7.62 23.47 9.45
C ASN A 88 -7.14 22.07 9.88
N ALA A 89 -6.92 21.17 8.92
CA ALA A 89 -6.53 19.80 9.17
C ALA A 89 -5.24 19.66 9.99
N ARG A 90 -4.30 20.60 9.84
CA ARG A 90 -3.03 20.61 10.60
C ARG A 90 -3.19 20.95 12.08
N GLN A 91 -4.36 21.43 12.50
CA GLN A 91 -4.69 21.79 13.88
C GLN A 91 -5.56 20.75 14.59
N ILE A 92 -5.97 19.69 13.88
CA ILE A 92 -6.76 18.60 14.44
C ILE A 92 -5.87 17.79 15.40
N PRO A 93 -6.31 17.58 16.65
CA PRO A 93 -5.59 16.71 17.58
C PRO A 93 -5.64 15.25 17.09
N LEU A 94 -4.51 14.53 17.22
CA LEU A 94 -4.39 13.13 16.77
C LEU A 94 -4.71 12.11 17.89
N ASP A 95 -5.12 12.60 19.05
CA ASP A 95 -5.38 11.80 20.27
C ASP A 95 -6.83 11.88 20.74
N ASP A 96 -7.74 12.40 19.90
CA ASP A 96 -9.16 12.44 20.23
C ASP A 96 -9.72 11.02 20.42
N PRO A 97 -10.23 10.67 21.64
CA PRO A 97 -10.64 9.31 21.97
C PRO A 97 -11.82 8.81 21.13
N GLU A 98 -12.75 9.69 20.76
CA GLU A 98 -13.92 9.33 19.98
C GLU A 98 -13.51 8.98 18.53
N THR A 99 -12.66 9.82 17.93
CA THR A 99 -12.08 9.55 16.62
C THR A 99 -11.24 8.27 16.63
N MET A 100 -10.40 8.07 17.64
CA MET A 100 -9.63 6.83 17.79
C MET A 100 -10.54 5.59 17.95
N GLY A 101 -11.68 5.76 18.60
CA GLY A 101 -12.69 4.71 18.75
C GLY A 101 -13.19 4.12 17.43
N ILE A 102 -13.21 4.92 16.35
CA ILE A 102 -13.65 4.47 15.01
C ILE A 102 -12.79 3.31 14.48
N PHE A 103 -11.52 3.28 14.84
CA PHE A 103 -10.60 2.21 14.42
C PHE A 103 -10.84 0.89 15.18
N CYS A 104 -11.59 0.91 16.27
CA CYS A 104 -11.89 -0.27 17.09
C CYS A 104 -13.33 -0.76 16.96
N SER A 105 -14.29 0.14 16.65
CA SER A 105 -15.72 -0.15 16.64
C SER A 105 -16.47 0.80 15.69
N ALA A 106 -17.68 0.43 15.29
CA ALA A 106 -18.61 1.32 14.60
C ALA A 106 -19.43 2.22 15.56
N ALA A 107 -19.35 1.97 16.87
CA ALA A 107 -20.14 2.66 17.88
C ALA A 107 -19.97 4.20 17.90
N PRO A 108 -18.77 4.79 17.70
CA PRO A 108 -18.63 6.23 17.63
C PRO A 108 -19.40 6.90 16.48
N LEU A 109 -19.76 6.11 15.47
CA LEU A 109 -20.59 6.57 14.34
C LEU A 109 -22.10 6.39 14.62
N GLY A 110 -22.47 5.95 15.82
CA GLY A 110 -23.86 5.62 16.16
C GLY A 110 -24.36 4.32 15.54
N LEU A 111 -23.47 3.45 15.10
CA LEU A 111 -23.77 2.16 14.45
C LEU A 111 -23.40 0.99 15.36
N THR A 112 -23.95 -0.19 15.05
CA THR A 112 -23.57 -1.44 15.72
C THR A 112 -22.51 -2.18 14.89
N ASP A 113 -21.74 -3.03 15.54
CA ASP A 113 -20.70 -3.84 14.88
C ASP A 113 -21.29 -4.89 13.90
N ASP A 114 -22.60 -5.07 13.91
CA ASP A 114 -23.35 -5.93 12.97
C ASP A 114 -23.88 -5.18 11.74
N ASP A 115 -23.56 -3.88 11.60
CA ASP A 115 -23.96 -3.10 10.43
C ASP A 115 -23.45 -3.79 9.15
N PRO A 116 -24.32 -4.08 8.16
CA PRO A 116 -23.95 -4.88 7.00
C PRO A 116 -22.98 -4.17 6.05
N ILE A 117 -22.86 -2.84 6.15
CA ILE A 117 -21.97 -2.01 5.31
C ILE A 117 -20.69 -1.68 6.08
N VAL A 118 -20.86 -1.09 7.25
CA VAL A 118 -19.73 -0.60 8.06
C VAL A 118 -19.05 -1.72 8.85
N GLY A 119 -19.82 -2.68 9.40
CA GLY A 119 -19.28 -3.81 10.14
C GLY A 119 -18.56 -3.41 11.42
N LYS A 120 -17.52 -4.18 11.79
CA LYS A 120 -16.86 -4.11 13.11
C LYS A 120 -15.99 -2.88 13.37
N THR A 121 -15.63 -2.12 12.35
CA THR A 121 -14.82 -0.89 12.48
C THR A 121 -15.44 0.22 11.66
N GLY A 122 -15.39 1.47 12.15
CA GLY A 122 -15.93 2.64 11.45
C GLY A 122 -15.06 3.15 10.30
N THR A 123 -14.13 2.35 9.79
CA THR A 123 -13.04 2.82 8.90
C THR A 123 -13.28 2.58 7.41
N ILE A 124 -14.46 2.15 6.99
CA ILE A 124 -14.74 1.81 5.58
C ILE A 124 -14.45 2.99 4.61
N GLY A 125 -14.68 4.22 5.05
CA GLY A 125 -14.42 5.43 4.27
C GLY A 125 -13.06 6.08 4.52
N ILE A 126 -12.20 5.48 5.33
CA ILE A 126 -10.89 6.03 5.64
C ILE A 126 -9.85 5.42 4.68
N PRO A 127 -9.11 6.25 3.93
CA PRO A 127 -8.07 5.78 3.04
C PRO A 127 -7.08 4.85 3.76
N GLU A 128 -6.64 3.79 3.07
CA GLU A 128 -5.77 2.73 3.55
C GLU A 128 -6.38 1.83 4.65
N PHE A 129 -7.26 2.33 5.51
CA PHE A 129 -7.89 1.57 6.60
C PHE A 129 -9.28 1.02 6.27
N GLY A 130 -9.78 1.26 5.06
CA GLY A 130 -11.11 0.81 4.61
C GLY A 130 -11.13 -0.57 3.94
N THR A 131 -9.99 -1.15 3.60
CA THR A 131 -9.92 -2.47 2.94
C THR A 131 -10.26 -3.59 3.91
N GLY A 132 -10.79 -4.70 3.42
CA GLY A 132 -11.10 -5.87 4.26
C GLY A 132 -9.89 -6.37 5.05
N PHE A 133 -8.71 -6.35 4.43
CA PHE A 133 -7.47 -6.76 5.07
C PHE A 133 -7.08 -5.86 6.26
N THR A 134 -7.05 -4.54 6.06
CA THR A 134 -6.67 -3.61 7.12
C THR A 134 -7.73 -3.51 8.22
N ARG A 135 -9.01 -3.63 7.88
CA ARG A 135 -10.10 -3.67 8.86
C ARG A 135 -10.01 -4.91 9.74
N GLN A 136 -9.65 -6.07 9.18
CA GLN A 136 -9.40 -7.27 10.00
C GLN A 136 -8.18 -7.08 10.91
N MET A 137 -7.12 -6.43 10.44
CA MET A 137 -5.96 -6.08 11.26
C MET A 137 -6.35 -5.19 12.45
N LEU A 138 -7.23 -4.19 12.24
CA LEU A 138 -7.75 -3.34 13.30
C LEU A 138 -8.58 -4.13 14.33
N VAL A 139 -9.41 -5.06 13.88
CA VAL A 139 -10.19 -5.96 14.76
C VAL A 139 -9.26 -6.81 15.62
N ASP A 140 -8.20 -7.34 15.04
CA ASP A 140 -7.24 -8.21 15.73
C ASP A 140 -6.39 -7.44 16.77
N THR A 141 -6.05 -6.18 16.48
CA THR A 141 -5.09 -5.42 17.31
C THR A 141 -5.72 -4.41 18.26
N GLN A 142 -6.94 -3.95 18.00
CA GLN A 142 -7.65 -2.95 18.83
C GLN A 142 -6.76 -1.75 19.20
N PRO A 143 -6.28 -0.94 18.23
CA PRO A 143 -5.29 0.11 18.46
C PRO A 143 -5.80 1.19 19.44
N LYS A 144 -4.96 1.59 20.38
CA LYS A 144 -5.31 2.57 21.42
C LYS A 144 -4.69 3.96 21.21
N GLY A 145 -3.85 4.11 20.19
CA GLY A 145 -3.16 5.37 19.92
C GLY A 145 -2.74 5.52 18.47
N PHE A 146 -2.48 6.75 18.08
CA PHE A 146 -2.10 7.09 16.71
C PHE A 146 -0.77 6.44 16.29
N ASP A 147 0.17 6.27 17.20
CA ASP A 147 1.44 5.59 16.96
C ASP A 147 1.25 4.13 16.54
N ILE A 148 0.22 3.46 17.08
CA ILE A 148 -0.14 2.10 16.68
C ILE A 148 -0.71 2.10 15.26
N LEU A 149 -1.55 3.09 14.90
CA LEU A 149 -2.07 3.21 13.53
C LEU A 149 -0.95 3.39 12.50
N VAL A 150 0.07 4.19 12.82
CA VAL A 150 1.24 4.38 11.94
C VAL A 150 1.96 3.05 11.69
N ARG A 151 2.14 2.23 12.72
CA ARG A 151 2.75 0.90 12.58
C ARG A 151 1.88 -0.05 11.78
N LEU A 152 0.56 -0.06 12.03
CA LEU A 152 -0.39 -0.90 11.30
C LEU A 152 -0.45 -0.51 9.81
N SER A 153 -0.41 0.78 9.49
CA SER A 153 -0.27 1.24 8.10
C SER A 153 0.98 0.66 7.45
N GLY A 154 2.12 0.67 8.14
CA GLY A 154 3.35 0.04 7.65
C GLY A 154 3.20 -1.46 7.37
N PHE A 155 2.49 -2.20 8.22
CA PHE A 155 2.24 -3.63 8.04
C PHE A 155 1.26 -3.97 6.91
N SER A 156 0.51 -3.01 6.40
CA SER A 156 -0.38 -3.20 5.25
C SER A 156 0.35 -3.10 3.90
N HIS A 157 1.61 -2.66 3.89
CA HIS A 157 2.42 -2.50 2.71
C HIS A 157 3.43 -3.64 2.57
N GLY A 158 3.29 -4.41 1.51
CA GLY A 158 4.15 -5.55 1.21
C GLY A 158 3.51 -6.90 1.53
N THR A 159 3.95 -7.93 0.79
CA THR A 159 3.53 -9.31 0.99
C THR A 159 4.22 -9.91 2.21
N ASP A 160 3.50 -10.75 2.96
CA ASP A 160 4.02 -11.53 4.09
C ASP A 160 4.60 -10.70 5.26
N VAL A 161 4.29 -9.40 5.32
CA VAL A 161 4.70 -8.55 6.46
C VAL A 161 3.77 -8.77 7.65
N TRP A 162 2.48 -8.95 7.41
CA TRP A 162 1.47 -9.15 8.45
C TRP A 162 1.18 -10.62 8.72
N LEU A 163 0.65 -11.35 7.72
CA LEU A 163 0.29 -12.75 7.84
C LEU A 163 1.53 -13.64 7.95
N GLY A 164 1.54 -14.54 8.92
CA GLY A 164 2.69 -15.42 9.15
C GLY A 164 3.93 -14.71 9.73
N ASN A 165 3.79 -13.46 10.18
CA ASN A 165 4.88 -12.65 10.72
C ASN A 165 4.37 -11.76 11.87
N ALA A 166 4.18 -10.46 11.65
CA ALA A 166 3.85 -9.49 12.70
C ALA A 166 2.55 -9.85 13.44
N LYS A 167 1.52 -10.38 12.75
CA LYS A 167 0.29 -10.84 13.38
C LYS A 167 0.55 -11.90 14.44
N ASP A 168 1.33 -12.92 14.10
CA ASP A 168 1.58 -14.05 15.01
C ASP A 168 2.38 -13.61 16.24
N LEU A 169 3.34 -12.70 16.08
CA LEU A 169 4.10 -12.11 17.17
C LEU A 169 3.21 -11.28 18.12
N ILE A 170 2.38 -10.41 17.56
CA ILE A 170 1.47 -9.56 18.34
C ILE A 170 0.44 -10.41 19.09
N MET A 171 -0.14 -11.41 18.44
CA MET A 171 -1.16 -12.27 19.04
C MET A 171 -0.59 -13.22 20.09
N SER A 172 0.68 -13.64 19.96
CA SER A 172 1.37 -14.45 20.97
C SER A 172 1.92 -13.64 22.14
N GLY A 173 2.01 -12.33 22.02
CA GLY A 173 2.56 -11.44 23.04
C GLY A 173 4.08 -11.53 23.19
N THR A 174 4.78 -11.91 22.13
CA THR A 174 6.25 -12.02 22.10
C THR A 174 6.89 -10.85 21.38
#